data_130844f57b770d781913b3534e65dbc4
#
_entry.id   130844f57b770d781913b3534e65dbc4
#
_cell.length_a   1.000
_cell.length_b   1.000
_cell.length_c   1.000
_cell.angle_alpha   90.00
_cell.angle_beta   90.00
_cell.angle_gamma   90.00
#
_symmetry.space_group_name_H-M   'P 1'
#
loop_
_entity.id
_entity.type
_entity.pdbx_description
1 polymer ?
#
loop_
_entity_poly.entity_id
_entity_poly.type
_entity_poly.pdbx_seq_one_letter_code
_entity_poly.pdbx_strand_id
1 'polypeptide(L)'
;WKYVIDQMSYFEFIGRPPMLKHLWSLSVEEQFYFVWPAVAFLLMRRWNRRGVRWVAIALALLSTAWMIRLSVSNAYFDPTNPIDPSRAYFGTDSHAMGLLVGAALATFWRPGRLQAAVPTGARVIVTGTGVAALVAVLGFFLFVGEDTAWMYTRGGFLVLALVVALLIAMATHPASPLGGWLGTQPWRYIGQRSYGLYLWHWPIFMVTRPTLDVPLDGLPLLVLRLGLTFGIAELSYRFVE
;
A
#
# COMPACT_ATOMS: atom_id res chain seq x y z
N TRP A 1 4.75 14.56 7.33
CA TRP A 1 5.67 15.70 7.17
C TRP A 1 6.65 15.83 8.34
N LYS A 2 6.27 15.49 9.58
CA LYS A 2 7.20 15.60 10.73
C LYS A 2 8.53 14.90 10.47
N TYR A 3 8.53 13.65 10.01
CA TYR A 3 9.76 12.89 9.72
C TYR A 3 10.60 13.52 8.60
N VAL A 4 9.96 14.22 7.65
CA VAL A 4 10.66 14.96 6.59
C VAL A 4 11.33 16.23 7.17
N ILE A 5 10.63 16.94 8.05
CA ILE A 5 11.14 18.18 8.67
C ILE A 5 12.28 17.86 9.63
N ASP A 6 12.13 16.80 10.45
CA ASP A 6 13.12 16.37 11.43
C ASP A 6 14.31 15.62 10.78
N GLN A 7 14.33 15.47 9.45
CA GLN A 7 15.32 14.72 8.68
C GLN A 7 15.57 13.30 9.21
N MET A 8 14.51 12.67 9.72
CA MET A 8 14.60 11.31 10.26
C MET A 8 14.66 10.29 9.13
N SER A 9 15.72 9.46 9.14
CA SER A 9 15.85 8.37 8.19
C SER A 9 14.83 7.26 8.45
N TYR A 10 14.22 6.75 7.38
CA TYR A 10 13.47 5.51 7.43
C TYR A 10 14.40 4.29 7.43
N PHE A 11 15.53 4.39 6.76
CA PHE A 11 16.45 3.29 6.48
C PHE A 11 17.57 3.14 7.51
N GLU A 12 17.83 4.16 8.35
CA GLU A 12 18.82 4.05 9.42
C GLU A 12 18.24 3.47 10.71
N PHE A 13 18.91 2.47 11.24
CA PHE A 13 18.55 1.77 12.48
C PHE A 13 19.59 2.02 13.58
N ILE A 14 19.91 3.26 13.87
CA ILE A 14 20.76 3.61 15.00
C ILE A 14 19.90 3.76 16.25
N GLY A 15 19.99 2.81 17.18
CA GLY A 15 19.22 2.80 18.42
C GLY A 15 17.85 2.13 18.30
N ARG A 16 16.90 2.53 19.18
CA ARG A 16 15.51 2.05 19.13
C ARG A 16 14.69 2.91 18.16
N PRO A 17 14.20 2.37 17.06
CA PRO A 17 13.33 3.10 16.15
C PRO A 17 12.07 3.60 16.89
N PRO A 18 11.49 4.75 16.49
CA PRO A 18 10.26 5.24 17.08
C PRO A 18 9.13 4.21 16.97
N MET A 19 8.40 3.98 18.07
CA MET A 19 7.33 2.98 18.14
C MET A 19 6.20 3.21 17.14
N LEU A 20 6.00 4.45 16.70
CA LEU A 20 4.95 4.85 15.77
C LEU A 20 5.50 5.23 14.39
N LYS A 21 6.74 4.86 14.08
CA LYS A 21 7.38 5.21 12.80
C LYS A 21 6.55 4.75 11.59
N HIS A 22 6.00 3.55 11.64
CA HIS A 22 5.19 2.98 10.55
C HIS A 22 3.89 3.76 10.25
N LEU A 23 3.38 4.57 11.20
CA LEU A 23 2.16 5.36 10.99
C LEU A 23 2.33 6.51 9.98
N TRP A 24 3.53 6.71 9.43
CA TRP A 24 3.73 7.71 8.37
C TRP A 24 2.83 7.44 7.15
N SER A 25 2.68 6.19 6.75
CA SER A 25 1.84 5.81 5.60
C SER A 25 0.36 6.06 5.87
N LEU A 26 -0.11 5.75 7.09
CA LEU A 26 -1.45 6.11 7.53
C LEU A 26 -1.66 7.63 7.51
N SER A 27 -0.64 8.41 7.91
CA SER A 27 -0.72 9.88 7.83
C SER A 27 -0.86 10.39 6.40
N VAL A 28 -0.26 9.73 5.40
CA VAL A 28 -0.47 10.04 3.97
C VAL A 28 -1.91 9.75 3.56
N GLU A 29 -2.45 8.61 4.00
CA GLU A 29 -3.84 8.23 3.73
C GLU A 29 -4.84 9.19 4.36
N GLU A 30 -4.64 9.57 5.63
CA GLU A 30 -5.52 10.52 6.34
C GLU A 30 -5.54 11.90 5.67
N GLN A 31 -4.37 12.42 5.24
CA GLN A 31 -4.30 13.66 4.47
C GLN A 31 -5.09 13.54 3.16
N PHE A 32 -4.97 12.39 2.48
CA PHE A 32 -5.74 12.12 1.27
C PHE A 32 -7.24 12.06 1.55
N TYR A 33 -7.67 11.35 2.58
CA TYR A 33 -9.09 11.24 2.96
C TYR A 33 -9.70 12.56 3.38
N PHE A 34 -8.92 13.47 3.93
CA PHE A 34 -9.37 14.82 4.26
C PHE A 34 -9.54 15.70 3.02
N VAL A 35 -8.58 15.66 2.10
CA VAL A 35 -8.54 16.58 0.94
C VAL A 35 -9.35 16.03 -0.25
N TRP A 36 -9.18 14.73 -0.55
CA TRP A 36 -9.70 14.14 -1.78
C TRP A 36 -11.23 14.19 -1.93
N PRO A 37 -12.06 13.97 -0.89
CA PRO A 37 -13.51 14.06 -1.02
C PRO A 37 -13.98 15.44 -1.47
N ALA A 38 -13.38 16.51 -0.94
CA ALA A 38 -13.72 17.88 -1.34
C ALA A 38 -13.31 18.14 -2.80
N VAL A 39 -12.10 17.74 -3.20
CA VAL A 39 -11.61 17.85 -4.57
C VAL A 39 -12.52 17.05 -5.53
N ALA A 40 -12.80 15.79 -5.21
CA ALA A 40 -13.65 14.94 -6.04
C ALA A 40 -15.08 15.49 -6.17
N PHE A 41 -15.65 16.04 -5.09
CA PHE A 41 -16.97 16.67 -5.11
C PHE A 41 -16.98 17.89 -6.05
N LEU A 42 -16.00 18.78 -5.96
CA LEU A 42 -15.90 19.96 -6.83
C LEU A 42 -15.71 19.56 -8.29
N LEU A 43 -14.85 18.58 -8.57
CA LEU A 43 -14.62 18.06 -9.91
C LEU A 43 -15.88 17.40 -10.49
N MET A 44 -16.63 16.64 -9.67
CA MET A 44 -17.90 16.04 -10.09
C MET A 44 -18.95 17.08 -10.45
N ARG A 45 -19.02 18.18 -9.69
CA ARG A 45 -19.94 19.29 -9.99
C ARG A 45 -19.57 20.01 -11.28
N ARG A 46 -18.27 20.14 -11.58
CA ARG A 46 -17.78 20.94 -12.73
C ARG A 46 -17.60 20.12 -14.01
N TRP A 47 -17.10 18.89 -13.92
CA TRP A 47 -16.66 18.08 -15.05
C TRP A 47 -17.12 16.62 -14.99
N ASN A 48 -18.02 16.26 -14.10
CA ASN A 48 -18.52 14.91 -13.89
C ASN A 48 -17.41 13.88 -13.53
N ARG A 49 -17.74 12.58 -13.59
CA ARG A 49 -16.79 11.49 -13.27
C ARG A 49 -15.56 11.42 -14.19
N ARG A 50 -15.68 11.89 -15.44
CA ARG A 50 -14.53 11.92 -16.36
C ARG A 50 -13.50 12.92 -15.88
N GLY A 51 -13.92 14.08 -15.39
CA GLY A 51 -13.02 15.06 -14.80
C GLY A 51 -12.24 14.51 -13.60
N VAL A 52 -12.95 13.85 -12.65
CA VAL A 52 -12.33 13.19 -11.51
C VAL A 52 -11.26 12.18 -11.96
N ARG A 53 -11.59 11.34 -12.96
CA ARG A 53 -10.66 10.35 -13.51
C ARG A 53 -9.39 10.99 -14.04
N TRP A 54 -9.52 11.96 -14.93
CA TRP A 54 -8.36 12.54 -15.58
C TRP A 54 -7.49 13.35 -14.63
N VAL A 55 -8.10 14.04 -13.66
CA VAL A 55 -7.35 14.73 -12.60
C VAL A 55 -6.62 13.72 -11.71
N ALA A 56 -7.27 12.62 -11.30
CA ALA A 56 -6.61 11.58 -10.51
C ALA A 56 -5.43 10.95 -11.26
N ILE A 57 -5.60 10.62 -12.55
CA ILE A 57 -4.50 10.09 -13.39
C ILE A 57 -3.37 11.13 -13.50
N ALA A 58 -3.70 12.38 -13.81
CA ALA A 58 -2.69 13.43 -13.94
C ALA A 58 -1.90 13.63 -12.65
N LEU A 59 -2.59 13.67 -11.49
CA LEU A 59 -1.94 13.80 -10.19
C LEU A 59 -1.11 12.56 -9.84
N ALA A 60 -1.55 11.35 -10.19
CA ALA A 60 -0.76 10.13 -10.00
C ALA A 60 0.55 10.17 -10.81
N LEU A 61 0.47 10.60 -12.07
CA LEU A 61 1.65 10.77 -12.93
C LEU A 61 2.57 11.89 -12.42
N LEU A 62 2.01 13.01 -11.96
CA LEU A 62 2.79 14.11 -11.37
C LEU A 62 3.49 13.68 -10.08
N SER A 63 2.80 12.97 -9.19
CA SER A 63 3.38 12.41 -7.96
C SER A 63 4.54 11.47 -8.29
N THR A 64 4.36 10.58 -9.28
CA THR A 64 5.42 9.68 -9.75
C THR A 64 6.59 10.44 -10.35
N ALA A 65 6.33 11.40 -11.24
CA ALA A 65 7.37 12.22 -11.86
C ALA A 65 8.15 13.02 -10.82
N TRP A 66 7.45 13.52 -9.79
CA TRP A 66 8.05 14.22 -8.68
C TRP A 66 8.96 13.31 -7.84
N MET A 67 8.52 12.09 -7.52
CA MET A 67 9.38 11.10 -6.86
C MET A 67 10.63 10.80 -7.67
N ILE A 68 10.49 10.54 -8.97
CA ILE A 68 11.62 10.29 -9.88
C ILE A 68 12.57 11.48 -9.87
N ARG A 69 12.06 12.70 -10.05
CA ARG A 69 12.86 13.92 -10.03
C ARG A 69 13.64 14.08 -8.72
N LEU A 70 12.96 13.93 -7.56
CA LEU A 70 13.62 13.99 -6.25
C LEU A 70 14.74 12.97 -6.14
N SER A 71 14.49 11.75 -6.57
CA SER A 71 15.45 10.63 -6.42
C SER A 71 16.65 10.79 -7.32
N VAL A 72 16.46 11.27 -8.56
CA VAL A 72 17.55 11.49 -9.51
C VAL A 72 18.33 12.77 -9.18
N SER A 73 17.64 13.88 -8.87
CA SER A 73 18.30 15.17 -8.60
C SER A 73 19.11 15.18 -7.30
N ASN A 74 18.72 14.37 -6.32
CA ASN A 74 19.45 14.24 -5.06
C ASN A 74 20.39 13.02 -5.03
N ALA A 75 20.52 12.28 -6.13
CA ALA A 75 21.38 11.11 -6.23
C ALA A 75 21.18 10.09 -5.08
N TYR A 76 19.93 9.85 -4.65
CA TYR A 76 19.61 9.02 -3.48
C TYR A 76 20.19 7.60 -3.52
N PHE A 77 20.50 7.10 -4.72
CA PHE A 77 21.04 5.75 -4.92
C PHE A 77 22.41 5.78 -5.59
N ASP A 78 23.19 6.87 -5.41
CA ASP A 78 24.58 6.93 -5.87
C ASP A 78 25.45 6.09 -4.94
N PRO A 79 26.12 5.04 -5.44
CA PRO A 79 27.00 4.22 -4.63
C PRO A 79 28.21 4.96 -4.04
N THR A 80 28.60 6.09 -4.63
CA THR A 80 29.76 6.88 -4.20
C THR A 80 29.42 7.89 -3.11
N ASN A 81 28.16 8.29 -3.01
CA ASN A 81 27.66 9.23 -2.00
C ASN A 81 26.20 8.93 -1.68
N PRO A 82 25.91 7.85 -0.94
CA PRO A 82 24.55 7.42 -0.65
C PRO A 82 23.82 8.46 0.21
N ILE A 83 22.81 9.09 -0.36
CA ILE A 83 21.89 10.00 0.35
C ILE A 83 20.59 9.23 0.65
N ASP A 84 20.07 9.40 1.86
CA ASP A 84 18.87 8.76 2.34
C ASP A 84 17.62 9.15 1.52
N PRO A 85 16.90 8.20 0.90
CA PRO A 85 15.71 8.45 0.10
C PRO A 85 14.44 8.75 0.92
N SER A 86 14.53 8.87 2.24
CA SER A 86 13.38 9.03 3.15
C SER A 86 12.48 10.19 2.77
N ARG A 87 13.01 11.30 2.22
CA ARG A 87 12.21 12.42 1.74
C ARG A 87 11.26 12.01 0.61
N ALA A 88 11.74 11.23 -0.35
CA ALA A 88 10.91 10.72 -1.45
C ALA A 88 9.90 9.67 -0.95
N TYR A 89 10.27 8.91 0.07
CA TYR A 89 9.45 7.85 0.65
C TYR A 89 8.34 8.38 1.56
N PHE A 90 8.65 9.31 2.48
CA PHE A 90 7.68 9.87 3.44
C PHE A 90 6.76 10.96 2.85
N GLY A 91 7.15 11.58 1.76
CA GLY A 91 6.43 12.72 1.21
C GLY A 91 5.07 12.33 0.67
N THR A 92 3.99 12.97 1.13
CA THR A 92 2.63 12.77 0.58
C THR A 92 2.58 13.13 -0.91
N ASP A 93 3.30 14.16 -1.31
CA ASP A 93 3.41 14.64 -2.70
C ASP A 93 4.07 13.62 -3.63
N SER A 94 5.07 12.90 -3.13
CA SER A 94 5.82 11.89 -3.89
C SER A 94 5.23 10.48 -3.76
N HIS A 95 4.37 10.21 -2.76
CA HIS A 95 3.87 8.85 -2.48
C HIS A 95 2.36 8.66 -2.67
N ALA A 96 1.62 9.72 -3.04
CA ALA A 96 0.17 9.65 -3.21
C ALA A 96 -0.29 8.90 -4.47
N MET A 97 0.61 8.48 -5.39
CA MET A 97 0.24 7.86 -6.66
C MET A 97 -0.66 6.63 -6.49
N GLY A 98 -0.43 5.80 -5.46
CA GLY A 98 -1.24 4.60 -5.21
C GLY A 98 -2.70 4.93 -4.90
N LEU A 99 -2.94 5.89 -4.02
CA LEU A 99 -4.28 6.37 -3.65
C LEU A 99 -4.99 6.99 -4.85
N LEU A 100 -4.27 7.76 -5.67
CA LEU A 100 -4.80 8.40 -6.87
C LEU A 100 -5.14 7.39 -7.98
N VAL A 101 -4.34 6.32 -8.14
CA VAL A 101 -4.67 5.20 -9.03
C VAL A 101 -5.96 4.51 -8.57
N GLY A 102 -6.12 4.26 -7.27
CA GLY A 102 -7.36 3.72 -6.69
C GLY A 102 -8.56 4.64 -6.94
N ALA A 103 -8.39 5.94 -6.73
CA ALA A 103 -9.42 6.95 -7.00
C ALA A 103 -9.80 7.00 -8.49
N ALA A 104 -8.84 6.91 -9.41
CA ALA A 104 -9.12 6.80 -10.83
C ALA A 104 -9.90 5.53 -11.16
N LEU A 105 -9.48 4.36 -10.64
CA LEU A 105 -10.18 3.08 -10.82
C LEU A 105 -11.66 3.19 -10.40
N ALA A 106 -11.94 3.77 -9.25
CA ALA A 106 -13.30 3.92 -8.71
C ALA A 106 -14.24 4.73 -9.62
N THR A 107 -13.71 5.55 -10.53
CA THR A 107 -14.56 6.35 -11.44
C THR A 107 -15.19 5.54 -12.57
N PHE A 108 -14.59 4.43 -12.98
CA PHE A 108 -15.06 3.62 -14.12
C PHE A 108 -15.32 2.16 -13.76
N TRP A 109 -14.62 1.60 -12.80
CA TRP A 109 -14.82 0.23 -12.38
C TRP A 109 -16.05 0.10 -11.48
N ARG A 110 -17.03 -0.67 -11.91
CA ARG A 110 -18.31 -0.86 -11.20
C ARG A 110 -18.72 -2.33 -11.24
N PRO A 111 -18.21 -3.15 -10.32
CA PRO A 111 -18.48 -4.59 -10.29
C PRO A 111 -19.95 -4.94 -10.34
N GLY A 112 -20.81 -4.19 -9.63
CA GLY A 112 -22.26 -4.41 -9.60
C GLY A 112 -23.01 -4.16 -10.93
N ARG A 113 -22.31 -3.65 -11.97
CA ARG A 113 -22.85 -3.49 -13.33
C ARG A 113 -22.33 -4.51 -14.32
N LEU A 114 -21.41 -5.36 -13.89
CA LEU A 114 -20.81 -6.41 -14.70
C LEU A 114 -21.64 -7.67 -14.61
N GLN A 115 -21.68 -8.44 -15.69
CA GLN A 115 -22.39 -9.72 -15.73
C GLN A 115 -21.51 -10.84 -15.15
N ALA A 116 -22.11 -11.68 -14.30
CA ALA A 116 -21.47 -12.89 -13.81
C ALA A 116 -21.43 -13.98 -14.89
N ALA A 117 -22.49 -14.07 -15.71
CA ALA A 117 -22.59 -15.00 -16.82
C ALA A 117 -21.86 -14.43 -18.04
N VAL A 118 -20.62 -14.88 -18.24
CA VAL A 118 -19.78 -14.52 -19.39
C VAL A 118 -19.33 -15.79 -20.12
N PRO A 119 -18.97 -15.71 -21.43
CA PRO A 119 -18.38 -16.83 -22.15
C PRO A 119 -17.16 -17.42 -21.43
N THR A 120 -16.94 -18.72 -21.57
CA THR A 120 -15.83 -19.44 -20.91
C THR A 120 -14.47 -18.78 -21.18
N GLY A 121 -14.21 -18.35 -22.41
CA GLY A 121 -12.96 -17.65 -22.76
C GLY A 121 -12.77 -16.35 -21.97
N ALA A 122 -13.81 -15.53 -21.81
CA ALA A 122 -13.76 -14.31 -21.02
C ALA A 122 -13.52 -14.61 -19.52
N ARG A 123 -14.15 -15.66 -19.00
CA ARG A 123 -13.92 -16.12 -17.61
C ARG A 123 -12.47 -16.53 -17.39
N VAL A 124 -11.90 -17.29 -18.34
CA VAL A 124 -10.49 -17.71 -18.27
C VAL A 124 -9.55 -16.49 -18.28
N ILE A 125 -9.80 -15.51 -19.16
CA ILE A 125 -9.00 -14.27 -19.21
C ILE A 125 -9.08 -13.52 -17.89
N VAL A 126 -10.29 -13.26 -17.37
CA VAL A 126 -10.47 -12.52 -16.11
C VAL A 126 -9.77 -13.22 -14.95
N THR A 127 -9.96 -14.55 -14.84
CA THR A 127 -9.34 -15.34 -13.78
C THR A 127 -7.83 -15.39 -13.91
N GLY A 128 -7.33 -15.68 -15.12
CA GLY A 128 -5.88 -15.75 -15.40
C GLY A 128 -5.17 -14.41 -15.14
N THR A 129 -5.76 -13.30 -15.57
CA THR A 129 -5.24 -11.95 -15.30
C THR A 129 -5.23 -11.66 -13.79
N GLY A 130 -6.28 -12.04 -13.06
CA GLY A 130 -6.34 -11.87 -11.60
C GLY A 130 -5.28 -12.68 -10.87
N VAL A 131 -5.09 -13.94 -11.25
CA VAL A 131 -4.04 -14.79 -10.69
C VAL A 131 -2.65 -14.26 -11.03
N ALA A 132 -2.42 -13.84 -12.27
CA ALA A 132 -1.14 -13.24 -12.67
C ALA A 132 -0.83 -11.96 -11.88
N ALA A 133 -1.83 -11.10 -11.67
CA ALA A 133 -1.68 -9.90 -10.84
C ALA A 133 -1.38 -10.25 -9.37
N LEU A 134 -2.06 -11.26 -8.81
CA LEU A 134 -1.77 -11.74 -7.45
C LEU A 134 -0.33 -12.26 -7.33
N VAL A 135 0.10 -13.10 -8.27
CA VAL A 135 1.48 -13.62 -8.30
C VAL A 135 2.48 -12.49 -8.45
N ALA A 136 2.19 -11.47 -9.28
CA ALA A 136 3.06 -10.31 -9.43
C ALA A 136 3.16 -9.49 -8.14
N VAL A 137 2.06 -9.26 -7.41
CA VAL A 137 2.08 -8.58 -6.10
C VAL A 137 2.89 -9.37 -5.09
N LEU A 138 2.67 -10.69 -5.00
CA LEU A 138 3.46 -11.55 -4.11
C LEU A 138 4.94 -11.55 -4.48
N GLY A 139 5.25 -11.60 -5.79
CA GLY A 139 6.62 -11.49 -6.27
C GLY A 139 7.27 -10.15 -5.88
N PHE A 140 6.53 -9.05 -5.94
CA PHE A 140 7.00 -7.76 -5.46
C PHE A 140 7.40 -7.83 -3.98
N PHE A 141 6.55 -8.35 -3.12
CA PHE A 141 6.85 -8.47 -1.68
C PHE A 141 8.00 -9.41 -1.35
N LEU A 142 8.22 -10.43 -2.17
CA LEU A 142 9.28 -11.42 -1.92
C LEU A 142 10.65 -11.02 -2.48
N PHE A 143 10.69 -10.27 -3.58
CA PHE A 143 11.91 -10.05 -4.35
C PHE A 143 12.31 -8.58 -4.48
N VAL A 144 11.44 -7.63 -4.11
CA VAL A 144 11.73 -6.20 -4.24
C VAL A 144 11.83 -5.58 -2.85
N GLY A 145 13.04 -5.14 -2.47
CA GLY A 145 13.27 -4.40 -1.23
C GLY A 145 12.76 -2.96 -1.32
N GLU A 146 12.41 -2.40 -0.18
CA GLU A 146 11.95 -1.00 -0.09
C GLU A 146 13.03 0.04 -0.44
N ASP A 147 14.30 -0.35 -0.41
CA ASP A 147 15.47 0.43 -0.79
C ASP A 147 15.87 0.27 -2.27
N THR A 148 15.09 -0.49 -3.04
CA THR A 148 15.40 -0.81 -4.43
C THR A 148 15.30 0.43 -5.33
N ALA A 149 16.44 0.86 -5.87
CA ALA A 149 16.57 2.12 -6.62
C ALA A 149 15.54 2.35 -7.74
N TRP A 150 15.19 1.32 -8.54
CA TRP A 150 14.23 1.47 -9.64
C TRP A 150 12.80 1.78 -9.18
N MET A 151 12.46 1.46 -7.94
CA MET A 151 11.18 1.84 -7.35
C MET A 151 10.99 3.35 -7.37
N TYR A 152 12.05 4.08 -7.03
CA TYR A 152 12.07 5.55 -6.91
C TYR A 152 12.42 6.24 -8.22
N THR A 153 13.40 5.69 -8.96
CA THR A 153 13.99 6.37 -10.11
C THR A 153 13.29 6.08 -11.44
N ARG A 154 12.50 4.98 -11.51
CA ARG A 154 11.83 4.52 -12.73
C ARG A 154 10.33 4.28 -12.56
N GLY A 155 9.73 4.76 -11.48
CA GLY A 155 8.30 4.68 -11.24
C GLY A 155 7.79 3.30 -10.81
N GLY A 156 8.62 2.49 -10.15
CA GLY A 156 8.25 1.15 -9.67
C GLY A 156 7.01 1.17 -8.75
N PHE A 157 6.85 2.18 -7.90
CA PHE A 157 5.64 2.35 -7.07
C PHE A 157 4.37 2.54 -7.90
N LEU A 158 4.44 3.26 -9.03
CA LEU A 158 3.30 3.38 -9.94
C LEU A 158 2.98 2.03 -10.59
N VAL A 159 3.99 1.28 -11.01
CA VAL A 159 3.80 -0.07 -11.57
C VAL A 159 3.12 -0.97 -10.56
N LEU A 160 3.59 -0.98 -9.30
CA LEU A 160 2.96 -1.73 -8.21
C LEU A 160 1.51 -1.29 -8.01
N ALA A 161 1.23 0.01 -7.96
CA ALA A 161 -0.13 0.55 -7.80
C ALA A 161 -1.06 0.11 -8.93
N LEU A 162 -0.58 0.06 -10.19
CA LEU A 162 -1.36 -0.41 -11.34
C LEU A 162 -1.62 -1.91 -11.28
N VAL A 163 -0.65 -2.72 -10.85
CA VAL A 163 -0.81 -4.18 -10.67
C VAL A 163 -1.82 -4.46 -9.56
N VAL A 164 -1.74 -3.74 -8.44
CA VAL A 164 -2.72 -3.84 -7.34
C VAL A 164 -4.11 -3.41 -7.79
N ALA A 165 -4.23 -2.31 -8.56
CA ALA A 165 -5.52 -1.87 -9.11
C ALA A 165 -6.12 -2.92 -10.06
N LEU A 166 -5.28 -3.56 -10.89
CA LEU A 166 -5.69 -4.66 -11.75
C LEU A 166 -6.15 -5.88 -10.93
N LEU A 167 -5.41 -6.25 -9.87
CA LEU A 167 -5.79 -7.32 -8.96
C LEU A 167 -7.17 -7.05 -8.33
N ILE A 168 -7.39 -5.83 -7.81
CA ILE A 168 -8.67 -5.41 -7.23
C ILE A 168 -9.78 -5.51 -8.27
N ALA A 169 -9.55 -5.03 -9.49
CA ALA A 169 -10.52 -5.11 -10.55
C ALA A 169 -10.89 -6.57 -10.88
N MET A 170 -9.91 -7.44 -11.04
CA MET A 170 -10.16 -8.84 -11.37
C MET A 170 -10.76 -9.62 -10.19
N ALA A 171 -10.32 -9.36 -8.96
CA ALA A 171 -10.89 -10.00 -7.77
C ALA A 171 -12.35 -9.60 -7.51
N THR A 172 -12.72 -8.36 -7.83
CA THR A 172 -14.10 -7.87 -7.67
C THR A 172 -14.99 -8.14 -8.89
N HIS A 173 -14.47 -8.70 -9.98
CA HIS A 173 -15.26 -9.05 -11.15
C HIS A 173 -16.17 -10.24 -10.82
N PRO A 174 -17.51 -10.17 -11.07
CA PRO A 174 -18.44 -11.21 -10.65
C PRO A 174 -18.23 -12.57 -11.35
N ALA A 175 -17.57 -12.61 -12.50
CA ALA A 175 -17.20 -13.85 -13.17
C ALA A 175 -15.89 -14.49 -12.65
N SER A 176 -15.15 -13.80 -11.77
CA SER A 176 -13.88 -14.29 -11.22
C SER A 176 -14.11 -15.17 -9.98
N PRO A 177 -13.59 -16.39 -9.93
CA PRO A 177 -13.61 -17.20 -8.72
C PRO A 177 -12.67 -16.66 -7.63
N LEU A 178 -11.71 -15.80 -7.99
CA LEU A 178 -10.70 -15.25 -7.08
C LEU A 178 -11.34 -14.44 -5.93
N GLY A 179 -12.35 -13.62 -6.25
CA GLY A 179 -13.08 -12.86 -5.23
C GLY A 179 -13.87 -13.77 -4.27
N GLY A 180 -14.47 -14.83 -4.79
CA GLY A 180 -15.12 -15.84 -3.96
C GLY A 180 -14.14 -16.53 -3.01
N TRP A 181 -12.97 -16.93 -3.50
CA TRP A 181 -11.92 -17.57 -2.70
C TRP A 181 -11.36 -16.60 -1.63
N LEU A 182 -11.00 -15.36 -2.00
CA LEU A 182 -10.54 -14.35 -1.06
C LEU A 182 -11.60 -13.95 -0.03
N GLY A 183 -12.89 -14.09 -0.35
CA GLY A 183 -14.02 -13.86 0.55
C GLY A 183 -14.27 -14.98 1.57
N THR A 184 -13.57 -16.13 1.48
CA THR A 184 -13.69 -17.23 2.45
C THR A 184 -12.80 -17.03 3.67
N GLN A 185 -13.06 -17.79 4.73
CA GLN A 185 -12.14 -17.90 5.85
C GLN A 185 -10.92 -18.74 5.45
N PRO A 186 -9.70 -18.40 5.88
CA PRO A 186 -9.37 -17.35 6.88
C PRO A 186 -9.10 -15.94 6.27
N TRP A 187 -9.09 -15.79 4.95
CA TRP A 187 -8.72 -14.54 4.28
C TRP A 187 -9.61 -13.36 4.68
N ARG A 188 -10.93 -13.64 4.75
CA ARG A 188 -11.90 -12.65 5.21
C ARG A 188 -11.62 -12.20 6.64
N TYR A 189 -11.25 -13.12 7.53
CA TYR A 189 -10.90 -12.80 8.91
C TYR A 189 -9.71 -11.83 8.98
N ILE A 190 -8.64 -12.15 8.24
CA ILE A 190 -7.43 -11.33 8.16
C ILE A 190 -7.76 -9.94 7.58
N GLY A 191 -8.52 -9.91 6.47
CA GLY A 191 -8.90 -8.66 5.82
C GLY A 191 -9.72 -7.73 6.73
N GLN A 192 -10.65 -8.27 7.51
CA GLN A 192 -11.46 -7.48 8.45
C GLN A 192 -10.65 -6.87 9.59
N ARG A 193 -9.50 -7.45 9.91
CA ARG A 193 -8.61 -7.02 11.01
C ARG A 193 -7.31 -6.39 10.51
N SER A 194 -7.20 -6.20 9.20
CA SER A 194 -5.96 -5.72 8.58
C SER A 194 -5.49 -4.37 9.15
N TYR A 195 -6.42 -3.48 9.47
CA TYR A 195 -6.11 -2.21 10.10
C TYR A 195 -5.48 -2.40 11.49
N GLY A 196 -6.12 -3.18 12.37
CA GLY A 196 -5.58 -3.50 13.70
C GLY A 196 -4.25 -4.26 13.61
N LEU A 197 -4.12 -5.22 12.68
CA LEU A 197 -2.86 -5.93 12.44
C LEU A 197 -1.75 -4.95 12.02
N TYR A 198 -2.03 -4.02 11.10
CA TYR A 198 -1.09 -2.99 10.71
C TYR A 198 -0.73 -2.06 11.86
N LEU A 199 -1.70 -1.63 12.66
CA LEU A 199 -1.48 -0.72 13.77
C LEU A 199 -0.57 -1.32 14.84
N TRP A 200 -0.75 -2.60 15.18
CA TRP A 200 -0.09 -3.22 16.32
C TRP A 200 1.19 -3.99 16.00
N HIS A 201 1.41 -4.44 14.73
CA HIS A 201 2.60 -5.24 14.42
C HIS A 201 3.91 -4.53 14.76
N TRP A 202 4.08 -3.27 14.35
CA TRP A 202 5.32 -2.54 14.56
C TRP A 202 5.65 -2.28 16.03
N PRO A 203 4.75 -1.73 16.87
CA PRO A 203 5.00 -1.61 18.32
C PRO A 203 5.40 -2.92 18.97
N ILE A 204 4.74 -4.03 18.61
CA ILE A 204 5.06 -5.36 19.15
C ILE A 204 6.47 -5.77 18.72
N PHE A 205 6.84 -5.58 17.46
CA PHE A 205 8.19 -5.87 16.99
C PHE A 205 9.24 -5.01 17.70
N MET A 206 8.92 -3.76 18.01
CA MET A 206 9.83 -2.84 18.70
C MET A 206 10.03 -3.15 20.19
N VAL A 207 9.09 -3.82 20.85
CA VAL A 207 9.21 -4.23 22.27
C VAL A 207 9.58 -5.71 22.44
N THR A 208 9.76 -6.44 21.35
CA THR A 208 10.16 -7.87 21.35
C THR A 208 11.44 -8.10 20.53
N ARG A 209 12.42 -7.19 20.63
CA ARG A 209 13.68 -7.36 19.88
C ARG A 209 14.45 -8.56 20.43
N PRO A 210 15.01 -9.41 19.55
CA PRO A 210 15.75 -10.59 19.97
C PRO A 210 16.95 -10.16 20.82
N THR A 211 17.25 -10.92 21.86
CA THR A 211 18.36 -10.73 22.80
C THR A 211 18.36 -9.44 23.63
N LEU A 212 17.65 -8.39 23.18
CA LEU A 212 17.57 -7.10 23.88
C LEU A 212 16.34 -7.00 24.81
N ASP A 213 15.17 -7.34 24.29
CA ASP A 213 13.90 -7.22 25.03
C ASP A 213 13.39 -8.62 25.46
N VAL A 214 13.64 -9.65 24.64
CA VAL A 214 13.21 -11.03 24.94
C VAL A 214 14.35 -12.03 24.62
N PRO A 215 14.51 -13.10 25.41
CA PRO A 215 15.54 -14.12 25.18
C PRO A 215 15.09 -15.16 24.14
N LEU A 216 14.47 -14.70 23.05
CA LEU A 216 13.96 -15.54 21.95
C LEU A 216 14.48 -15.02 20.63
N ASP A 217 14.70 -15.95 19.70
CA ASP A 217 15.05 -15.68 18.29
C ASP A 217 14.34 -16.64 17.34
N GLY A 218 14.53 -16.44 16.04
CA GLY A 218 14.01 -17.34 15.00
C GLY A 218 12.51 -17.61 15.09
N LEU A 219 12.12 -18.88 14.93
CA LEU A 219 10.73 -19.31 14.87
C LEU A 219 9.94 -19.05 16.17
N PRO A 220 10.45 -19.33 17.39
CA PRO A 220 9.77 -19.01 18.64
C PRO A 220 9.43 -17.51 18.77
N LEU A 221 10.33 -16.64 18.38
CA LEU A 221 10.09 -15.19 18.39
C LEU A 221 9.02 -14.80 17.38
N LEU A 222 9.04 -15.39 16.17
CA LEU A 222 8.02 -15.15 15.15
C LEU A 222 6.63 -15.56 15.65
N VAL A 223 6.51 -16.74 16.27
CA VAL A 223 5.24 -17.22 16.84
C VAL A 223 4.73 -16.28 17.95
N LEU A 224 5.62 -15.82 18.84
CA LEU A 224 5.27 -14.85 19.88
C LEU A 224 4.75 -13.54 19.25
N ARG A 225 5.46 -12.97 18.28
CA ARG A 225 5.10 -11.73 17.58
C ARG A 225 3.76 -11.84 16.86
N LEU A 226 3.56 -12.92 16.10
CA LEU A 226 2.28 -13.18 15.42
C LEU A 226 1.15 -13.36 16.44
N GLY A 227 1.35 -14.16 17.49
CA GLY A 227 0.36 -14.38 18.53
C GLY A 227 -0.07 -13.07 19.22
N LEU A 228 0.89 -12.24 19.60
CA LEU A 228 0.62 -10.94 20.20
C LEU A 228 -0.09 -10.00 19.21
N THR A 229 0.38 -9.93 17.97
CA THR A 229 -0.21 -9.06 16.94
C THR A 229 -1.65 -9.43 16.64
N PHE A 230 -1.94 -10.71 16.42
CA PHE A 230 -3.31 -11.18 16.17
C PHE A 230 -4.18 -11.04 17.42
N GLY A 231 -3.65 -11.35 18.62
CA GLY A 231 -4.40 -11.22 19.87
C GLY A 231 -4.80 -9.78 20.17
N ILE A 232 -3.87 -8.83 20.06
CA ILE A 232 -4.15 -7.41 20.30
C ILE A 232 -5.02 -6.82 19.19
N ALA A 233 -4.80 -7.19 17.92
CA ALA A 233 -5.66 -6.76 16.83
C ALA A 233 -7.11 -7.27 16.98
N GLU A 234 -7.31 -8.50 17.48
CA GLU A 234 -8.65 -9.03 17.78
C GLU A 234 -9.32 -8.26 18.91
N LEU A 235 -8.58 -7.92 19.97
CA LEU A 235 -9.11 -7.10 21.08
C LEU A 235 -9.46 -5.69 20.58
N SER A 236 -8.59 -5.07 19.79
CA SER A 236 -8.85 -3.76 19.17
C SER A 236 -10.12 -3.80 18.33
N TYR A 237 -10.26 -4.81 17.47
CA TYR A 237 -11.43 -4.98 16.62
C TYR A 237 -12.74 -5.14 17.40
N ARG A 238 -12.71 -5.83 18.55
CA ARG A 238 -13.92 -6.07 19.35
C ARG A 238 -14.34 -4.89 20.24
N PHE A 239 -13.38 -4.11 20.72
CA PHE A 239 -13.65 -3.11 21.75
C PHE A 239 -13.46 -1.67 21.28
N VAL A 240 -12.80 -1.44 20.14
CA VAL A 240 -12.48 -0.10 19.63
C VAL A 240 -13.11 0.16 18.27
N GLU A 241 -13.14 -0.84 17.37
CA GLU A 241 -13.72 -0.76 16.01
C GLU A 241 -15.16 -1.29 15.98
#